data_5d572db6730df2b3c295027e48861c85
#
_entry.id   5d572db6730df2b3c295027e48861c85
#
_cell.length_a   1.000
_cell.length_b   1.000
_cell.length_c   1.000
_cell.angle_alpha   90.00
_cell.angle_beta   90.00
_cell.angle_gamma   90.00
#
_symmetry.space_group_name_H-M   'P 1'
#
loop_
_entity.id
_entity.type
_entity.pdbx_description
1 polymer ?
#
loop_
_entity_poly.entity_id
_entity_poly.type
_entity_poly.pdbx_seq_one_letter_code
_entity_poly.pdbx_strand_id
1 'polypeptide(L)'
;MKKTSSFLIPFSAILMIFACSNSNDDTSLIDSNTGSAVVPEVYKKIYGASSVTSDGTFITIKTNGQPDHKSVYYGTSDSRYESFSGTTFGGTTFTKNPNTINLNLAFTYKIPLNPVMATAHASTPLGAIGVAVNGVPLFNQYAGPNQPLTNEITSFDQYWGHPQATGIYHYHVEPTYLTATKGKGALMGFLLDGFPVYGPEENGVAVTNLDVYHGHTGVTADYPNGIYHYHITNSDPYINGNGFYGTPGTVSN
;
A
#
# COMPACT_ATOMS: atom_id res chain seq x y z
N MET A 1 0.91 11.69 78.76
CA MET A 1 2.22 11.45 79.46
C MET A 1 3.16 10.75 78.48
N LYS A 2 4.41 11.32 78.38
CA LYS A 2 5.66 10.71 77.85
C LYS A 2 5.69 10.48 76.33
N LYS A 3 6.77 10.80 75.61
CA LYS A 3 7.97 11.71 75.78
C LYS A 3 8.53 11.83 74.34
N THR A 4 8.91 13.01 74.00
CA THR A 4 9.73 13.38 72.84
C THR A 4 11.12 12.70 72.91
N SER A 5 11.66 12.35 71.74
CA SER A 5 13.12 12.25 71.56
C SER A 5 13.45 12.65 70.13
N SER A 6 14.12 13.81 70.06
CA SER A 6 14.80 14.34 68.87
C SER A 6 16.18 13.68 68.72
N PHE A 7 16.52 13.33 67.47
CA PHE A 7 17.92 13.00 67.12
C PHE A 7 18.38 13.90 65.98
N LEU A 8 19.31 14.82 66.35
CA LEU A 8 20.12 15.59 65.41
C LEU A 8 21.32 14.74 64.96
N ILE A 9 21.63 14.74 63.70
CA ILE A 9 22.91 14.28 63.13
C ILE A 9 23.44 15.35 62.17
N PRO A 10 24.80 15.61 62.22
CA PRO A 10 25.34 16.86 61.72
C PRO A 10 25.72 16.85 60.25
N PHE A 11 25.69 18.04 59.67
CA PHE A 11 26.15 18.44 58.38
C PHE A 11 27.68 18.34 58.26
N SER A 12 28.21 17.54 57.35
CA SER A 12 29.63 17.53 56.99
C SER A 12 29.76 18.07 55.55
N ALA A 13 30.27 19.30 55.46
CA ALA A 13 30.60 19.93 54.21
C ALA A 13 31.92 19.37 53.67
N ILE A 14 31.92 18.83 52.48
CA ILE A 14 33.12 18.50 51.72
C ILE A 14 33.27 19.50 50.60
N LEU A 15 34.31 20.31 50.70
CA LEU A 15 34.78 21.28 49.72
C LEU A 15 35.59 20.53 48.67
N MET A 16 35.09 20.47 47.41
CA MET A 16 35.92 20.00 46.29
C MET A 16 36.34 21.17 45.42
N ILE A 17 37.60 21.21 45.19
CA ILE A 17 38.37 22.22 44.48
C ILE A 17 38.17 22.03 42.98
N PHE A 18 37.81 23.13 42.28
CA PHE A 18 37.85 23.22 40.84
C PHE A 18 39.28 23.31 40.34
N ALA A 19 39.68 22.36 39.51
CA ALA A 19 40.83 22.49 38.63
C ALA A 19 40.32 22.81 37.23
N CYS A 20 40.59 24.02 36.75
CA CYS A 20 40.49 24.37 35.34
C CYS A 20 41.57 23.63 34.55
N SER A 21 41.21 22.97 33.51
CA SER A 21 42.10 22.61 32.41
C SER A 21 41.49 23.02 31.12
N ASN A 22 42.29 23.72 30.33
CA ASN A 22 41.97 24.43 29.10
C ASN A 22 41.73 23.50 27.90
N SER A 23 40.86 23.98 27.03
CA SER A 23 40.88 23.94 25.58
C SER A 23 41.28 22.64 24.85
N ASN A 24 40.30 22.09 24.13
CA ASN A 24 40.56 21.80 22.73
C ASN A 24 39.24 21.95 21.96
N ASP A 25 39.29 22.68 20.86
CA ASP A 25 38.32 22.72 19.79
C ASP A 25 37.93 21.31 19.39
N ASP A 26 36.72 20.89 19.76
CA ASP A 26 36.09 19.75 19.16
C ASP A 26 34.98 20.28 18.25
N THR A 27 35.38 20.52 16.98
CA THR A 27 34.45 20.67 15.90
C THR A 27 33.61 19.39 15.88
N SER A 28 32.46 19.42 16.53
CA SER A 28 31.46 18.40 16.40
C SER A 28 31.08 18.33 14.93
N LEU A 29 31.68 17.38 14.24
CA LEU A 29 31.17 16.87 12.96
C LEU A 29 29.71 16.51 13.25
N ILE A 30 28.79 17.33 12.72
CA ILE A 30 27.41 16.93 12.60
C ILE A 30 27.45 15.75 11.64
N ASP A 31 27.49 14.55 12.22
CA ASP A 31 27.22 13.33 11.49
C ASP A 31 25.77 13.43 11.01
N SER A 32 25.61 13.93 9.81
CA SER A 32 24.36 13.89 9.07
C SER A 32 24.11 12.44 8.65
N ASN A 33 24.04 11.56 9.64
CA ASN A 33 23.46 10.26 9.44
C ASN A 33 21.96 10.47 9.17
N THR A 34 21.63 10.68 7.91
CA THR A 34 20.27 10.54 7.39
C THR A 34 19.91 9.06 7.51
N GLY A 35 19.73 8.59 8.75
CA GLY A 35 19.28 7.26 9.05
C GLY A 35 17.96 7.03 8.32
N SER A 36 17.96 6.16 7.32
CA SER A 36 16.73 5.70 6.69
C SER A 36 15.80 5.22 7.81
N ALA A 37 14.64 5.83 7.94
CA ALA A 37 13.68 5.43 8.96
C ALA A 37 13.27 3.97 8.71
N VAL A 38 12.99 3.25 9.81
CA VAL A 38 12.63 1.83 9.73
C VAL A 38 11.35 1.67 8.91
N VAL A 39 11.40 0.79 7.92
CA VAL A 39 10.22 0.40 7.13
C VAL A 39 9.40 -0.59 7.96
N PRO A 40 8.12 -0.30 8.29
CA PRO A 40 7.25 -1.26 8.97
C PRO A 40 7.08 -2.57 8.19
N GLU A 41 6.96 -3.68 8.91
CA GLU A 41 6.92 -5.03 8.34
C GLU A 41 5.80 -5.23 7.31
N VAL A 42 4.67 -4.55 7.49
CA VAL A 42 3.53 -4.66 6.57
C VAL A 42 3.90 -4.23 5.15
N TYR A 43 4.74 -3.21 4.97
CA TYR A 43 5.18 -2.77 3.65
C TYR A 43 6.18 -3.72 2.99
N LYS A 44 6.89 -4.54 3.77
CA LYS A 44 7.77 -5.60 3.25
C LYS A 44 6.99 -6.74 2.59
N LYS A 45 5.68 -6.81 2.82
CA LYS A 45 4.78 -7.75 2.14
C LYS A 45 4.55 -7.42 0.66
N ILE A 46 4.95 -6.21 0.21
CA ILE A 46 4.91 -5.85 -1.22
C ILE A 46 6.09 -6.52 -1.93
N TYR A 47 5.96 -7.81 -2.15
CA TYR A 47 7.05 -8.65 -2.69
C TYR A 47 7.39 -8.35 -4.16
N GLY A 48 6.49 -7.68 -4.91
CA GLY A 48 6.74 -7.18 -6.26
C GLY A 48 7.53 -5.86 -6.30
N ALA A 49 7.89 -5.29 -5.14
CA ALA A 49 8.70 -4.10 -5.07
C ALA A 49 10.19 -4.41 -5.29
N SER A 50 10.86 -3.63 -6.12
CA SER A 50 12.33 -3.62 -6.23
C SER A 50 13.00 -2.90 -5.06
N SER A 51 12.30 -1.95 -4.44
CA SER A 51 12.70 -1.32 -3.17
C SER A 51 11.52 -0.75 -2.43
N VAL A 52 11.61 -0.78 -1.08
CA VAL A 52 10.71 -0.08 -0.16
C VAL A 52 11.58 0.66 0.84
N THR A 53 11.38 1.98 0.95
CA THR A 53 12.15 2.84 1.85
C THR A 53 11.23 3.76 2.63
N SER A 54 11.70 4.29 3.76
CA SER A 54 10.98 5.26 4.57
C SER A 54 11.84 6.49 4.82
N ASP A 55 11.24 7.68 4.74
CA ASP A 55 11.84 8.93 5.18
C ASP A 55 11.29 9.40 6.55
N GLY A 56 10.50 8.54 7.24
CA GLY A 56 9.85 8.84 8.51
C GLY A 56 8.48 9.51 8.38
N THR A 57 8.15 10.01 7.19
CA THR A 57 6.84 10.63 6.87
C THR A 57 6.12 9.84 5.79
N PHE A 58 6.86 9.36 4.83
CA PHE A 58 6.35 8.61 3.68
C PHE A 58 7.06 7.27 3.52
N ILE A 59 6.34 6.33 2.93
CA ILE A 59 6.89 5.11 2.35
C ILE A 59 7.03 5.33 0.85
N THR A 60 8.23 5.07 0.32
CA THR A 60 8.51 5.08 -1.12
C THR A 60 8.65 3.63 -1.60
N ILE A 61 7.79 3.23 -2.54
CA ILE A 61 7.72 1.87 -3.10
C ILE A 61 8.06 1.97 -4.59
N LYS A 62 9.06 1.20 -5.05
CA LYS A 62 9.42 1.12 -6.47
C LYS A 62 9.07 -0.25 -7.02
N THR A 63 8.38 -0.29 -8.17
CA THR A 63 7.99 -1.53 -8.85
C THR A 63 8.17 -1.40 -10.36
N ASN A 64 8.17 -2.53 -11.07
CA ASN A 64 8.11 -2.53 -12.53
C ASN A 64 6.67 -2.66 -13.07
N GLY A 65 5.66 -2.78 -12.20
CA GLY A 65 4.25 -2.90 -12.58
C GLY A 65 3.87 -4.17 -13.33
N GLN A 66 4.75 -5.16 -13.38
CA GLN A 66 4.50 -6.40 -14.11
C GLN A 66 3.86 -7.44 -13.19
N PRO A 67 2.82 -8.16 -13.65
CA PRO A 67 2.28 -9.27 -12.87
C PRO A 67 3.28 -10.42 -12.79
N ASP A 68 3.29 -11.11 -11.65
CA ASP A 68 4.13 -12.28 -11.38
C ASP A 68 3.47 -13.60 -11.79
N HIS A 69 2.33 -13.52 -12.45
CA HIS A 69 1.59 -14.66 -13.01
C HIS A 69 1.62 -14.64 -14.54
N LYS A 70 1.19 -15.74 -15.14
CA LYS A 70 1.02 -15.82 -16.58
C LYS A 70 -0.14 -14.97 -17.07
N SER A 71 -0.03 -14.45 -18.30
CA SER A 71 -1.08 -13.68 -18.95
C SER A 71 -1.01 -13.81 -20.47
N VAL A 72 -2.16 -13.73 -21.11
CA VAL A 72 -2.28 -13.64 -22.56
C VAL A 72 -1.73 -12.30 -23.11
N TYR A 73 -1.46 -11.36 -22.21
CA TYR A 73 -0.97 -10.02 -22.53
C TYR A 73 0.56 -9.91 -22.53
N TYR A 74 1.29 -10.92 -22.13
CA TYR A 74 2.72 -11.00 -22.41
C TYR A 74 2.96 -11.24 -23.90
N GLY A 75 4.13 -10.84 -24.41
CA GLY A 75 4.57 -11.23 -25.75
C GLY A 75 4.68 -12.76 -25.86
N THR A 76 4.37 -13.33 -26.98
CA THR A 76 4.32 -14.80 -27.19
C THR A 76 5.65 -15.52 -26.95
N SER A 77 6.79 -14.79 -26.97
CA SER A 77 8.11 -15.29 -26.64
C SER A 77 8.47 -15.20 -25.15
N ASP A 78 7.67 -14.51 -24.34
CA ASP A 78 7.89 -14.40 -22.89
C ASP A 78 7.45 -15.70 -22.20
N SER A 79 8.24 -16.21 -21.28
CA SER A 79 7.92 -17.43 -20.51
C SER A 79 6.63 -17.33 -19.68
N ARG A 80 6.17 -16.12 -19.42
CA ARG A 80 4.91 -15.82 -18.70
C ARG A 80 3.71 -15.71 -19.65
N TYR A 81 3.92 -15.83 -20.97
CA TYR A 81 2.80 -15.90 -21.91
C TYR A 81 1.99 -17.18 -21.67
N GLU A 82 0.69 -17.04 -21.61
CA GLU A 82 -0.27 -18.14 -21.63
C GLU A 82 -1.51 -17.73 -22.42
N SER A 83 -1.90 -18.54 -23.36
CA SER A 83 -3.12 -18.31 -24.13
C SER A 83 -4.33 -18.40 -23.21
N PHE A 84 -5.25 -17.45 -23.34
CA PHE A 84 -6.50 -17.45 -22.59
C PHE A 84 -7.67 -17.21 -23.55
N SER A 85 -8.72 -17.99 -23.38
CA SER A 85 -10.01 -17.85 -24.05
C SER A 85 -11.07 -18.43 -23.12
N GLY A 86 -12.28 -17.95 -23.16
CA GLY A 86 -13.34 -18.45 -22.30
C GLY A 86 -14.02 -17.36 -21.50
N THR A 87 -14.37 -17.66 -20.28
CA THR A 87 -15.12 -16.75 -19.40
C THR A 87 -14.20 -15.98 -18.49
N THR A 88 -14.39 -14.68 -18.41
CA THR A 88 -13.68 -13.76 -17.51
C THR A 88 -14.63 -13.15 -16.46
N PHE A 89 -14.26 -12.01 -15.89
CA PHE A 89 -14.98 -11.30 -14.83
C PHE A 89 -16.48 -11.13 -15.17
N GLY A 90 -17.35 -11.30 -14.17
CA GLY A 90 -18.79 -11.16 -14.32
C GLY A 90 -19.45 -12.19 -15.23
N GLY A 91 -18.78 -13.30 -15.57
CA GLY A 91 -19.29 -14.32 -16.46
C GLY A 91 -19.26 -13.92 -17.95
N THR A 92 -18.53 -12.84 -18.31
CA THR A 92 -18.43 -12.37 -19.68
C THR A 92 -17.46 -13.20 -20.51
N THR A 93 -17.66 -13.26 -21.84
CA THR A 93 -16.71 -13.89 -22.74
C THR A 93 -15.49 -13.00 -22.93
N PHE A 94 -14.31 -13.58 -22.75
CA PHE A 94 -13.04 -12.87 -22.92
C PHE A 94 -12.85 -12.42 -24.37
N THR A 95 -12.49 -11.16 -24.53
CA THR A 95 -12.10 -10.56 -25.80
C THR A 95 -10.81 -9.76 -25.59
N LYS A 96 -9.70 -10.30 -26.09
CA LYS A 96 -8.39 -9.65 -25.91
C LYS A 96 -8.38 -8.26 -26.53
N ASN A 97 -7.98 -7.24 -25.75
CA ASN A 97 -7.68 -5.92 -26.30
C ASN A 97 -6.32 -5.97 -27.07
N PRO A 98 -6.00 -4.98 -27.93
CA PRO A 98 -4.79 -5.02 -28.77
C PRO A 98 -3.48 -4.79 -28.02
N ASN A 99 -3.53 -4.49 -26.72
CA ASN A 99 -2.38 -4.07 -25.95
C ASN A 99 -1.50 -5.26 -25.53
N THR A 100 -0.26 -4.95 -25.13
CA THR A 100 0.71 -5.92 -24.60
C THR A 100 1.38 -5.29 -23.38
N ILE A 101 1.73 -6.11 -22.38
CA ILE A 101 2.42 -5.65 -21.18
C ILE A 101 3.76 -5.04 -21.55
N ASN A 102 3.98 -3.79 -21.12
CA ASN A 102 5.24 -3.09 -21.33
C ASN A 102 6.23 -3.50 -20.23
N LEU A 103 7.35 -4.12 -20.63
CA LEU A 103 8.35 -4.63 -19.70
C LEU A 103 9.35 -3.55 -19.23
N ASN A 104 9.26 -2.33 -19.76
CA ASN A 104 10.18 -1.23 -19.47
C ASN A 104 9.58 -0.15 -18.55
N LEU A 105 8.52 -0.49 -17.81
CA LEU A 105 7.91 0.45 -16.88
C LEU A 105 8.66 0.48 -15.55
N ALA A 106 8.60 1.65 -14.89
CA ALA A 106 9.17 1.85 -13.57
C ALA A 106 8.25 2.78 -12.75
N PHE A 107 7.54 2.24 -11.79
CA PHE A 107 6.68 3.01 -10.91
C PHE A 107 7.41 3.41 -9.63
N THR A 108 7.13 4.62 -9.17
CA THR A 108 7.50 5.09 -7.83
C THR A 108 6.25 5.62 -7.14
N TYR A 109 5.79 4.90 -6.11
CA TYR A 109 4.70 5.32 -5.24
C TYR A 109 5.29 5.96 -3.99
N LYS A 110 4.78 7.12 -3.60
CA LYS A 110 5.12 7.78 -2.34
C LYS A 110 3.83 7.96 -1.54
N ILE A 111 3.64 7.16 -0.49
CA ILE A 111 2.41 7.09 0.29
C ILE A 111 2.66 7.48 1.74
N PRO A 112 1.69 8.08 2.47
CA PRO A 112 1.85 8.41 3.89
C PRO A 112 2.21 7.17 4.72
N LEU A 113 3.21 7.30 5.60
CA LEU A 113 3.58 6.23 6.56
C LEU A 113 2.52 6.05 7.63
N ASN A 114 1.95 7.16 8.11
CA ASN A 114 0.91 7.18 9.14
C ASN A 114 -0.35 7.83 8.55
N PRO A 115 -1.16 7.07 7.80
CA PRO A 115 -2.34 7.62 7.15
C PRO A 115 -3.40 8.03 8.17
N VAL A 116 -4.07 9.14 7.91
CA VAL A 116 -5.19 9.65 8.70
C VAL A 116 -6.34 10.05 7.80
N MET A 117 -7.55 10.03 8.32
CA MET A 117 -8.74 10.49 7.61
C MET A 117 -8.55 11.95 7.14
N ALA A 118 -8.83 12.20 5.88
CA ALA A 118 -8.77 13.54 5.33
C ALA A 118 -9.97 14.39 5.78
N THR A 119 -9.75 15.68 5.97
CA THR A 119 -10.85 16.63 6.21
C THR A 119 -11.62 16.98 4.94
N ALA A 120 -10.97 16.85 3.78
CA ALA A 120 -11.56 16.98 2.45
C ALA A 120 -11.04 15.81 1.61
N HIS A 121 -11.93 14.97 1.16
CA HIS A 121 -11.59 13.75 0.43
C HIS A 121 -11.33 14.04 -1.05
N ALA A 122 -10.14 13.71 -1.52
CA ALA A 122 -9.79 13.84 -2.92
C ALA A 122 -10.46 12.73 -3.75
N SER A 123 -10.94 13.07 -4.94
CA SER A 123 -11.44 12.08 -5.89
C SER A 123 -10.31 11.18 -6.39
N THR A 124 -10.63 9.92 -6.73
CA THR A 124 -9.67 9.04 -7.38
C THR A 124 -9.46 9.45 -8.84
N PRO A 125 -8.20 9.62 -9.28
CA PRO A 125 -7.89 9.94 -10.67
C PRO A 125 -8.03 8.70 -11.56
N LEU A 126 -8.02 8.91 -12.88
CA LEU A 126 -7.68 7.86 -13.83
C LEU A 126 -6.19 7.50 -13.70
N GLY A 127 -5.86 6.21 -13.90
CA GLY A 127 -4.53 5.67 -13.69
C GLY A 127 -4.35 5.04 -12.31
N ALA A 128 -3.10 4.90 -11.86
CA ALA A 128 -2.81 4.20 -10.61
C ALA A 128 -3.32 4.98 -9.39
N ILE A 129 -4.20 4.36 -8.61
CA ILE A 129 -4.67 4.84 -7.31
C ILE A 129 -3.98 4.12 -6.14
N GLY A 130 -3.16 3.11 -6.43
CA GLY A 130 -2.46 2.31 -5.44
C GLY A 130 -1.57 1.26 -6.08
N VAL A 131 -1.01 0.39 -5.25
CA VAL A 131 -0.12 -0.69 -5.64
C VAL A 131 -0.50 -1.99 -4.94
N ALA A 132 -0.62 -3.07 -5.70
CA ALA A 132 -0.84 -4.41 -5.18
C ALA A 132 0.45 -5.01 -4.58
N VAL A 133 0.33 -6.04 -3.73
CA VAL A 133 1.50 -6.69 -3.11
C VAL A 133 2.47 -7.33 -4.12
N ASN A 134 2.00 -7.69 -5.31
CA ASN A 134 2.84 -8.14 -6.41
C ASN A 134 3.40 -7.01 -7.28
N GLY A 135 3.21 -5.76 -6.88
CA GLY A 135 3.78 -4.59 -7.56
C GLY A 135 2.95 -4.04 -8.72
N VAL A 136 1.84 -4.68 -9.04
CA VAL A 136 0.92 -4.25 -10.10
C VAL A 136 0.10 -3.04 -9.64
N PRO A 137 -0.10 -2.01 -10.50
CA PRO A 137 -0.97 -0.89 -10.20
C PRO A 137 -2.43 -1.31 -9.92
N LEU A 138 -3.04 -0.67 -8.92
CA LEU A 138 -4.48 -0.71 -8.69
C LEU A 138 -5.11 0.53 -9.34
N PHE A 139 -6.20 0.37 -10.05
CA PHE A 139 -6.97 1.42 -10.71
C PHE A 139 -8.35 1.55 -10.07
N ASN A 140 -9.03 2.67 -10.32
CA ASN A 140 -10.38 2.91 -9.81
C ASN A 140 -11.45 2.13 -10.61
N GLN A 141 -12.71 2.30 -10.25
CA GLN A 141 -13.87 1.61 -10.83
C GLN A 141 -14.27 2.05 -12.25
N TYR A 142 -13.51 2.93 -12.88
CA TYR A 142 -13.87 3.48 -14.18
C TYR A 142 -12.97 3.01 -15.31
N ALA A 143 -13.58 2.77 -16.47
CA ALA A 143 -12.88 2.75 -17.76
C ALA A 143 -12.56 4.19 -18.21
N GLY A 144 -11.57 4.34 -19.07
CA GLY A 144 -11.22 5.66 -19.62
C GLY A 144 -12.20 6.15 -20.70
N PRO A 145 -12.50 7.46 -20.77
CA PRO A 145 -12.40 8.49 -19.75
C PRO A 145 -13.66 8.55 -18.86
N ASN A 146 -13.57 8.04 -17.66
CA ASN A 146 -14.67 7.99 -16.66
C ASN A 146 -15.94 7.28 -17.19
N GLN A 147 -15.76 6.23 -17.97
CA GLN A 147 -16.85 5.38 -18.47
C GLN A 147 -17.09 4.22 -17.49
N PRO A 148 -18.27 3.59 -17.54
CA PRO A 148 -18.51 2.36 -16.78
C PRO A 148 -17.46 1.30 -17.10
N LEU A 149 -16.96 0.61 -16.08
CA LEU A 149 -15.96 -0.45 -16.23
C LEU A 149 -16.45 -1.61 -17.12
N THR A 150 -17.77 -1.77 -17.27
CA THR A 150 -18.38 -2.74 -18.19
C THR A 150 -17.88 -2.64 -19.64
N ASN A 151 -17.30 -1.50 -20.03
CA ASN A 151 -16.70 -1.33 -21.36
C ASN A 151 -15.34 -2.07 -21.49
N GLU A 152 -14.69 -2.44 -20.39
CA GLU A 152 -13.35 -3.03 -20.37
C GLU A 152 -13.32 -4.45 -19.79
N ILE A 153 -14.32 -4.86 -19.00
CA ILE A 153 -14.31 -6.14 -18.28
C ILE A 153 -14.14 -7.35 -19.19
N THR A 154 -14.61 -7.29 -20.45
CA THR A 154 -14.44 -8.38 -21.41
C THR A 154 -12.96 -8.63 -21.76
N SER A 155 -12.09 -7.66 -21.51
CA SER A 155 -10.66 -7.76 -21.77
C SER A 155 -9.81 -8.17 -20.54
N PHE A 156 -10.42 -8.45 -19.40
CA PHE A 156 -9.70 -8.97 -18.24
C PHE A 156 -9.24 -10.40 -18.50
N ASP A 157 -7.96 -10.69 -18.27
CA ASP A 157 -7.41 -12.03 -18.47
C ASP A 157 -7.90 -13.02 -17.38
N GLN A 158 -7.31 -14.21 -17.33
CA GLN A 158 -7.68 -15.26 -16.38
C GLN A 158 -7.51 -14.87 -14.91
N TYR A 159 -6.81 -13.77 -14.63
CA TYR A 159 -6.59 -13.24 -13.28
C TYR A 159 -7.21 -11.87 -13.05
N TRP A 160 -8.10 -11.48 -13.96
CA TRP A 160 -8.93 -10.27 -13.91
C TRP A 160 -8.15 -8.96 -13.93
N GLY A 161 -7.02 -8.95 -14.63
CA GLY A 161 -6.28 -7.75 -14.98
C GLY A 161 -6.12 -7.62 -16.49
N HIS A 162 -5.71 -6.46 -16.94
CA HIS A 162 -5.44 -6.18 -18.34
C HIS A 162 -4.51 -4.97 -18.53
N PRO A 163 -3.83 -4.82 -19.70
CA PRO A 163 -3.05 -3.63 -19.99
C PRO A 163 -3.86 -2.54 -20.68
N GLN A 164 -3.64 -1.28 -20.30
CA GLN A 164 -4.08 -0.13 -21.10
C GLN A 164 -3.15 0.12 -22.32
N ALA A 165 -3.46 1.14 -23.14
CA ALA A 165 -2.75 1.42 -24.39
C ALA A 165 -1.23 1.63 -24.26
N THR A 166 -0.74 2.15 -23.11
CA THR A 166 0.68 2.30 -22.83
C THR A 166 1.37 1.02 -22.34
N GLY A 167 0.60 -0.07 -22.22
CA GLY A 167 1.09 -1.37 -21.75
C GLY A 167 1.15 -1.51 -20.22
N ILE A 168 0.55 -0.59 -19.47
CA ILE A 168 0.42 -0.71 -18.01
C ILE A 168 -0.62 -1.76 -17.69
N TYR A 169 -0.17 -2.93 -17.21
CA TYR A 169 -1.06 -3.94 -16.65
C TYR A 169 -1.55 -3.49 -15.28
N HIS A 170 -2.85 -3.67 -14.99
CA HIS A 170 -3.47 -3.19 -13.76
C HIS A 170 -4.70 -4.01 -13.37
N TYR A 171 -5.12 -3.87 -12.11
CA TYR A 171 -6.34 -4.44 -11.58
C TYR A 171 -7.36 -3.34 -11.28
N HIS A 172 -8.61 -3.55 -11.69
CA HIS A 172 -9.77 -2.75 -11.29
C HIS A 172 -10.63 -3.45 -10.25
N VAL A 173 -10.52 -4.77 -10.18
CA VAL A 173 -11.34 -5.68 -9.38
C VAL A 173 -10.45 -6.65 -8.62
N GLU A 174 -11.02 -7.62 -7.92
CA GLU A 174 -10.29 -8.66 -7.20
C GLU A 174 -9.18 -9.27 -8.07
N PRO A 175 -7.90 -9.18 -7.68
CA PRO A 175 -6.80 -9.85 -8.38
C PRO A 175 -6.81 -11.33 -8.00
N THR A 176 -7.50 -12.16 -8.78
CA THR A 176 -7.77 -13.55 -8.42
C THR A 176 -6.53 -14.41 -8.23
N TYR A 177 -5.42 -14.06 -8.88
CA TYR A 177 -4.14 -14.71 -8.60
C TYR A 177 -3.68 -14.46 -7.15
N LEU A 178 -3.83 -13.25 -6.65
CA LEU A 178 -3.43 -12.90 -5.29
C LEU A 178 -4.37 -13.55 -4.26
N THR A 179 -5.68 -13.47 -4.46
CA THR A 179 -6.63 -14.07 -3.53
C THR A 179 -6.54 -15.60 -3.50
N ALA A 180 -6.24 -16.24 -4.65
CA ALA A 180 -6.00 -17.68 -4.71
C ALA A 180 -4.70 -18.11 -4.00
N THR A 181 -3.65 -17.30 -4.06
CA THR A 181 -2.33 -17.64 -3.50
C THR A 181 -2.13 -17.18 -2.06
N LYS A 182 -2.75 -16.08 -1.66
CA LYS A 182 -2.61 -15.47 -0.31
C LYS A 182 -3.83 -15.70 0.58
N GLY A 183 -4.97 -16.01 0.00
CA GLY A 183 -6.27 -16.09 0.67
C GLY A 183 -7.10 -14.83 0.49
N LYS A 184 -8.41 -14.98 0.52
CA LYS A 184 -9.38 -13.91 0.26
C LYS A 184 -9.45 -12.82 1.35
N GLY A 185 -8.96 -13.10 2.55
CA GLY A 185 -8.85 -12.11 3.62
C GLY A 185 -7.46 -11.48 3.75
N ALA A 186 -6.53 -11.76 2.83
CA ALA A 186 -5.16 -11.29 2.92
C ALA A 186 -5.01 -9.82 2.46
N LEU A 187 -3.88 -9.22 2.86
CA LEU A 187 -3.46 -7.92 2.33
C LEU A 187 -3.23 -8.02 0.82
N MET A 188 -3.92 -7.19 0.06
CA MET A 188 -3.83 -7.11 -1.41
C MET A 188 -2.94 -5.97 -1.87
N GLY A 189 -2.78 -4.90 -1.08
CA GLY A 189 -1.97 -3.74 -1.44
C GLY A 189 -2.18 -2.53 -0.56
N PHE A 190 -1.84 -1.35 -1.10
CA PHE A 190 -2.05 -0.05 -0.47
C PHE A 190 -2.57 0.94 -1.50
N LEU A 191 -3.51 1.80 -1.11
CA LEU A 191 -3.87 2.97 -1.92
C LEU A 191 -2.89 4.13 -1.69
N LEU A 192 -2.96 5.14 -2.55
CA LEU A 192 -2.05 6.29 -2.50
C LEU A 192 -2.16 7.08 -1.19
N ASP A 193 -3.27 7.02 -0.49
CA ASP A 193 -3.47 7.65 0.81
C ASP A 193 -2.82 6.87 1.98
N GLY A 194 -2.15 5.75 1.69
CA GLY A 194 -1.40 4.95 2.66
C GLY A 194 -2.24 3.91 3.40
N PHE A 195 -3.55 3.89 3.21
CA PHE A 195 -4.39 2.86 3.82
C PHE A 195 -4.28 1.52 3.09
N PRO A 196 -4.27 0.40 3.84
CA PRO A 196 -4.18 -0.93 3.26
C PRO A 196 -5.48 -1.33 2.55
N VAL A 197 -5.33 -2.20 1.57
CA VAL A 197 -6.42 -2.84 0.83
C VAL A 197 -6.37 -4.33 1.14
N TYR A 198 -7.46 -4.88 1.64
CA TYR A 198 -7.62 -6.33 1.88
C TYR A 198 -8.51 -6.96 0.82
N GLY A 199 -8.53 -8.27 0.79
CA GLY A 199 -9.39 -9.05 -0.09
C GLY A 199 -10.87 -9.00 0.30
N PRO A 200 -11.74 -9.76 -0.42
CA PRO A 200 -13.20 -9.64 -0.28
C PRO A 200 -13.78 -10.29 0.99
N GLU A 201 -12.98 -10.89 1.85
CA GLU A 201 -13.45 -11.61 3.03
C GLU A 201 -12.74 -11.15 4.30
N GLU A 202 -13.46 -11.17 5.41
CA GLU A 202 -12.92 -11.13 6.77
C GLU A 202 -13.34 -12.38 7.54
N ASN A 203 -12.37 -13.06 8.17
CA ASN A 203 -12.61 -14.30 8.91
C ASN A 203 -13.37 -15.37 8.09
N GLY A 204 -13.14 -15.41 6.77
CA GLY A 204 -13.79 -16.35 5.86
C GLY A 204 -15.24 -15.99 5.48
N VAL A 205 -15.67 -14.78 5.79
CA VAL A 205 -17.01 -14.26 5.45
C VAL A 205 -16.86 -13.04 4.54
N ALA A 206 -17.67 -12.97 3.50
CA ALA A 206 -17.69 -11.82 2.60
C ALA A 206 -18.03 -10.52 3.36
N VAL A 207 -17.24 -9.48 3.11
CA VAL A 207 -17.47 -8.16 3.73
C VAL A 207 -18.73 -7.50 3.16
N THR A 208 -19.54 -6.90 4.03
CA THR A 208 -20.83 -6.30 3.62
C THR A 208 -21.06 -4.88 4.13
N ASN A 209 -20.37 -4.46 5.19
CA ASN A 209 -20.60 -3.18 5.86
C ASN A 209 -19.48 -2.19 5.53
N LEU A 210 -19.34 -1.88 4.23
CA LEU A 210 -18.37 -0.90 3.74
C LEU A 210 -19.01 0.48 3.63
N ASP A 211 -18.24 1.51 3.89
CA ASP A 211 -18.66 2.90 3.75
C ASP A 211 -18.63 3.38 2.29
N VAL A 212 -18.84 4.68 2.07
CA VAL A 212 -18.85 5.29 0.73
C VAL A 212 -17.49 5.29 0.05
N TYR A 213 -16.40 5.03 0.78
CA TYR A 213 -15.04 4.87 0.25
C TYR A 213 -14.68 3.39 0.03
N HIS A 214 -15.59 2.47 0.28
CA HIS A 214 -15.43 1.03 0.15
C HIS A 214 -14.48 0.42 1.19
N GLY A 215 -14.55 0.93 2.42
CA GLY A 215 -13.74 0.48 3.54
C GLY A 215 -14.45 0.60 4.88
N HIS A 216 -13.74 0.26 5.94
CA HIS A 216 -14.16 0.41 7.33
C HIS A 216 -12.96 0.41 8.28
N THR A 217 -13.17 0.75 9.55
CA THR A 217 -12.14 0.63 10.59
C THR A 217 -12.29 -0.69 11.32
N GLY A 218 -11.22 -1.45 11.40
CA GLY A 218 -11.21 -2.75 12.08
C GLY A 218 -9.79 -3.24 12.40
N VAL A 219 -9.73 -4.31 13.19
CA VAL A 219 -8.49 -5.04 13.49
C VAL A 219 -8.20 -6.00 12.34
N THR A 220 -6.95 -6.05 11.90
CA THR A 220 -6.48 -7.00 10.89
C THR A 220 -5.25 -7.76 11.42
N ALA A 221 -4.83 -8.81 10.73
CA ALA A 221 -3.62 -9.53 11.09
C ALA A 221 -2.36 -8.65 11.08
N ASP A 222 -2.36 -7.59 10.27
CA ASP A 222 -1.24 -6.67 10.11
C ASP A 222 -1.33 -5.44 11.04
N TYR A 223 -2.53 -5.15 11.53
CA TYR A 223 -2.84 -3.99 12.36
C TYR A 223 -3.67 -4.42 13.58
N PRO A 224 -3.04 -4.98 14.61
CA PRO A 224 -3.74 -5.54 15.78
C PRO A 224 -4.44 -4.48 16.64
N ASN A 225 -4.10 -3.21 16.48
CA ASN A 225 -4.77 -2.08 17.15
C ASN A 225 -5.89 -1.47 16.29
N GLY A 226 -6.16 -2.05 15.12
CA GLY A 226 -7.12 -1.52 14.15
C GLY A 226 -6.56 -0.39 13.30
N ILE A 227 -7.07 -0.33 12.07
CA ILE A 227 -6.81 0.73 11.10
C ILE A 227 -8.03 0.82 10.18
N TYR A 228 -8.27 1.98 9.57
CA TYR A 228 -9.15 2.04 8.42
C TYR A 228 -8.51 1.26 7.25
N HIS A 229 -9.28 0.44 6.56
CA HIS A 229 -8.81 -0.31 5.42
C HIS A 229 -9.91 -0.48 4.37
N TYR A 230 -9.48 -0.54 3.11
CA TYR A 230 -10.33 -0.82 1.97
C TYR A 230 -10.46 -2.32 1.75
N HIS A 231 -11.53 -2.72 1.07
CA HIS A 231 -11.71 -4.08 0.59
C HIS A 231 -11.85 -4.13 -0.92
N ILE A 232 -11.17 -5.08 -1.55
CA ILE A 232 -11.42 -5.42 -2.94
C ILE A 232 -12.60 -6.39 -3.02
N THR A 233 -13.62 -6.07 -3.81
CA THR A 233 -14.81 -6.90 -4.00
C THR A 233 -15.12 -7.11 -5.49
N ASN A 234 -16.10 -7.97 -5.77
CA ASN A 234 -16.56 -8.24 -7.14
C ASN A 234 -17.79 -7.42 -7.57
N SER A 235 -18.15 -6.41 -6.77
CA SER A 235 -19.24 -5.48 -7.05
C SER A 235 -18.74 -4.04 -7.01
N ASP A 236 -19.28 -3.20 -7.88
CA ASP A 236 -18.98 -1.76 -7.91
C ASP A 236 -19.16 -1.14 -6.51
N PRO A 237 -18.18 -0.36 -6.06
CA PRO A 237 -17.02 0.23 -6.75
C PRO A 237 -15.72 -0.62 -6.71
N TYR A 238 -15.78 -1.89 -6.48
CA TYR A 238 -14.73 -2.91 -6.54
C TYR A 238 -13.58 -2.74 -5.54
N ILE A 239 -12.78 -1.67 -5.62
CA ILE A 239 -11.60 -1.45 -4.74
C ILE A 239 -11.84 -0.27 -3.81
N ASN A 240 -12.42 0.80 -4.36
CA ASN A 240 -12.51 2.08 -3.69
C ASN A 240 -13.69 2.87 -4.28
N GLY A 241 -14.34 3.66 -3.47
CA GLY A 241 -15.39 4.55 -3.93
C GLY A 241 -14.85 5.73 -4.76
N ASN A 242 -15.63 6.80 -4.84
CA ASN A 242 -15.29 7.96 -5.69
C ASN A 242 -14.15 8.83 -5.12
N GLY A 243 -13.59 8.50 -3.96
CA GLY A 243 -12.55 9.29 -3.31
C GLY A 243 -11.69 8.48 -2.36
N PHE A 244 -10.56 9.06 -1.99
CA PHE A 244 -9.69 8.51 -0.95
C PHE A 244 -10.23 8.83 0.45
N TYR A 245 -10.11 7.90 1.37
CA TYR A 245 -10.42 8.13 2.79
C TYR A 245 -9.42 9.08 3.44
N GLY A 246 -8.14 8.92 3.13
CA GLY A 246 -7.05 9.79 3.58
C GLY A 246 -6.59 10.79 2.51
N THR A 247 -5.54 11.52 2.82
CA THR A 247 -4.89 12.41 1.86
C THR A 247 -3.93 11.59 0.99
N PRO A 248 -4.15 11.52 -0.34
CA PRO A 248 -3.29 10.72 -1.20
C PRO A 248 -1.89 11.32 -1.35
N GLY A 249 -0.90 10.43 -1.40
CA GLY A 249 0.44 10.72 -1.85
C GLY A 249 0.53 10.81 -3.37
N THR A 250 1.65 10.36 -3.94
CA THR A 250 1.91 10.50 -5.38
C THR A 250 2.36 9.19 -6.01
N VAL A 251 2.16 9.07 -7.32
CA VAL A 251 2.75 8.02 -8.16
C VAL A 251 3.34 8.65 -9.41
N SER A 252 4.48 8.10 -9.87
CA SER A 252 5.09 8.41 -11.16
C SER A 252 5.52 7.11 -11.85
N ASN A 253 5.53 7.11 -13.17
CA ASN A 253 5.97 6.02 -14.05
C ASN A 253 6.60 6.57 -15.33
#